data_5a9bc7759379f3d4a7079b8ac110f654
#
_entry.id   5a9bc7759379f3d4a7079b8ac110f654
#
_cell.length_a   1.000
_cell.length_b   1.000
_cell.length_c   1.000
_cell.angle_alpha   90.00
_cell.angle_beta   90.00
_cell.angle_gamma   90.00
#
_symmetry.space_group_name_H-M   'P 1'
#
loop_
_entity.id
_entity.type
_entity.pdbx_description
1 polymer ?
#
loop_
_entity_poly.entity_id
_entity_poly.type
_entity_poly.pdbx_seq_one_letter_code
_entity_poly.pdbx_strand_id
1 'polypeptide(L)'
;EGVLDHSSLLTDPDEAADFVSKTRVDALAIAIGTSHGAYKFTQKPTGKVLRIDRVKEIHTRIPNVHLVMHGSSSVPEEWLEIINSYGGDMGQTYGVPVSEIVEGIKNGVRKVNIDTDLRMASTGAIRKHLAEDRKNFDPRKFLKEATKAMTGICKDRYQAFGSAGMASKIKKVYSLEEMQKRYDKGELNPKIN
;
A
#
# COMPACT_ATOMS: atom_id res chain seq x y z
N GLU A 1 14.46 14.40 24.32
CA GLU A 1 13.75 13.81 23.16
C GLU A 1 13.12 14.97 22.39
N GLY A 2 13.77 15.39 21.28
CA GLY A 2 13.23 16.45 20.43
C GLY A 2 12.00 15.94 19.71
N VAL A 3 10.89 16.66 19.81
CA VAL A 3 9.70 16.44 18.98
C VAL A 3 10.11 16.76 17.55
N LEU A 4 10.30 15.73 16.73
CA LEU A 4 10.53 15.92 15.30
C LEU A 4 9.28 16.58 14.70
N ASP A 5 9.46 17.71 14.04
CA ASP A 5 8.40 18.37 13.29
C ASP A 5 7.89 17.39 12.21
N HIS A 6 6.56 17.30 12.06
CA HIS A 6 5.92 16.45 11.06
C HIS A 6 6.46 16.67 9.62
N SER A 7 6.93 17.86 9.32
CA SER A 7 7.56 18.18 8.03
C SER A 7 8.91 17.49 7.85
N SER A 8 9.68 17.28 8.90
CA SER A 8 10.98 16.61 8.88
C SER A 8 10.89 15.09 8.69
N LEU A 9 9.69 14.52 8.83
CA LEU A 9 9.41 13.10 8.59
C LEU A 9 8.97 12.81 7.14
N LEU A 10 8.84 13.84 6.31
CA LEU A 10 8.45 13.69 4.90
C LEU A 10 9.69 13.63 4.03
N THR A 11 9.62 12.82 2.96
CA THR A 11 10.70 12.80 1.95
C THR A 11 10.85 14.17 1.33
N ASP A 12 12.07 14.73 1.37
CA ASP A 12 12.39 15.97 0.69
C ASP A 12 12.55 15.73 -0.82
N PRO A 13 12.00 16.57 -1.72
CA PRO A 13 12.07 16.38 -3.16
C PRO A 13 13.49 16.51 -3.74
N ASP A 14 14.32 17.38 -3.17
CA ASP A 14 15.68 17.57 -3.65
C ASP A 14 16.59 16.42 -3.19
N GLU A 15 16.41 15.93 -1.95
CA GLU A 15 17.08 14.72 -1.47
C GLU A 15 16.66 13.48 -2.28
N ALA A 16 15.38 13.36 -2.65
CA ALA A 16 14.90 12.30 -3.51
C ALA A 16 15.56 12.33 -4.89
N ALA A 17 15.69 13.52 -5.48
CA ALA A 17 16.36 13.70 -6.77
C ALA A 17 17.87 13.38 -6.68
N ASP A 18 18.55 13.84 -5.65
CA ASP A 18 19.97 13.55 -5.42
C ASP A 18 20.20 12.04 -5.22
N PHE A 19 19.37 11.38 -4.38
CA PHE A 19 19.43 9.94 -4.17
C PHE A 19 19.26 9.17 -5.48
N VAL A 20 18.24 9.50 -6.26
CA VAL A 20 17.97 8.84 -7.55
C VAL A 20 19.09 9.08 -8.55
N SER A 21 19.68 10.28 -8.57
CA SER A 21 20.81 10.60 -9.46
C SER A 21 22.03 9.72 -9.20
N LYS A 22 22.29 9.45 -7.93
CA LYS A 22 23.44 8.65 -7.47
C LYS A 22 23.23 7.15 -7.58
N THR A 23 22.01 6.69 -7.30
CA THR A 23 21.69 5.25 -7.20
C THR A 23 21.09 4.66 -8.47
N ARG A 24 20.46 5.50 -9.30
CA ARG A 24 19.76 5.12 -10.54
C ARG A 24 18.65 4.09 -10.32
N VAL A 25 17.96 4.14 -9.18
CA VAL A 25 16.85 3.22 -8.89
C VAL A 25 15.65 3.44 -9.82
N ASP A 26 14.95 2.36 -10.17
CA ASP A 26 13.74 2.41 -10.98
C ASP A 26 12.51 2.81 -10.17
N ALA A 27 12.56 2.56 -8.86
CA ALA A 27 11.48 2.87 -7.94
C ALA A 27 12.01 3.39 -6.61
N LEU A 28 11.31 4.36 -6.03
CA LEU A 28 11.68 5.00 -4.76
C LEU A 28 10.50 4.97 -3.80
N ALA A 29 10.70 4.40 -2.61
CA ALA A 29 9.75 4.52 -1.52
C ALA A 29 9.86 5.89 -0.86
N ILE A 30 8.72 6.56 -0.70
CA ILE A 30 8.65 7.92 -0.16
C ILE A 30 7.82 7.97 1.11
N ALA A 31 8.22 8.83 2.05
CA ALA A 31 7.48 9.14 3.26
C ALA A 31 6.57 10.35 2.99
N ILE A 32 5.26 10.15 3.11
CA ILE A 32 4.23 11.13 2.78
C ILE A 32 3.14 11.25 3.86
N GLY A 33 3.50 10.97 5.11
CA GLY A 33 2.60 11.07 6.27
C GLY A 33 1.97 9.75 6.70
N THR A 34 2.43 8.60 6.19
CA THR A 34 1.97 7.27 6.62
C THR A 34 2.90 6.64 7.65
N SER A 35 2.34 5.73 8.46
CA SER A 35 3.10 4.86 9.37
C SER A 35 2.76 3.39 9.13
N HIS A 36 3.66 2.49 9.52
CA HIS A 36 3.40 1.05 9.48
C HIS A 36 2.57 0.60 10.70
N GLY A 37 1.91 -0.56 10.56
CA GLY A 37 1.15 -1.21 11.63
C GLY A 37 -0.36 -0.97 11.55
N ALA A 38 -1.08 -1.63 12.48
CA ALA A 38 -2.55 -1.56 12.56
C ALA A 38 -3.03 -0.30 13.28
N TYR A 39 -2.29 0.15 14.28
CA TYR A 39 -2.67 1.30 15.13
C TYR A 39 -2.04 2.58 14.58
N LYS A 40 -2.68 3.15 13.54
CA LYS A 40 -2.19 4.36 12.87
C LYS A 40 -2.80 5.63 13.44
N PHE A 41 -4.13 5.64 13.54
CA PHE A 41 -4.88 6.79 14.04
C PHE A 41 -5.88 6.32 15.10
N THR A 42 -5.89 7.00 16.24
CA THR A 42 -6.84 6.76 17.35
C THR A 42 -8.20 7.39 17.09
N GLN A 43 -8.24 8.37 16.19
CA GLN A 43 -9.48 9.03 15.76
C GLN A 43 -9.63 8.88 14.25
N LYS A 44 -10.88 8.85 13.78
CA LYS A 44 -11.17 8.82 12.35
C LYS A 44 -10.62 10.07 11.69
N PRO A 45 -9.76 9.92 10.67
CA PRO A 45 -9.21 11.09 9.98
C PRO A 45 -10.33 11.96 9.41
N THR A 46 -10.37 13.23 9.81
CA THR A 46 -11.33 14.23 9.32
C THR A 46 -10.76 15.13 8.23
N GLY A 47 -9.45 15.00 7.97
CA GLY A 47 -8.71 15.77 6.97
C GLY A 47 -7.85 14.88 6.08
N LYS A 48 -6.99 15.50 5.30
CA LYS A 48 -6.04 14.81 4.43
C LYS A 48 -4.94 14.18 5.28
N VAL A 49 -4.83 12.86 5.20
CA VAL A 49 -3.75 12.09 5.85
C VAL A 49 -2.49 12.13 5.02
N LEU A 50 -2.64 12.00 3.69
CA LEU A 50 -1.52 11.95 2.78
C LEU A 50 -1.13 13.36 2.28
N ARG A 51 0.16 13.62 2.26
CA ARG A 51 0.73 14.82 1.67
C ARG A 51 0.85 14.65 0.14
N ILE A 52 -0.29 14.73 -0.53
CA ILE A 52 -0.37 14.61 -2.00
C ILE A 52 0.40 15.74 -2.71
N ASP A 53 0.47 16.91 -2.08
CA ASP A 53 1.34 18.01 -2.53
C ASP A 53 2.81 17.54 -2.65
N ARG A 54 3.31 16.86 -1.61
CA ARG A 54 4.67 16.32 -1.60
C ARG A 54 4.88 15.23 -2.67
N VAL A 55 3.88 14.37 -2.89
CA VAL A 55 3.92 13.39 -3.99
C VAL A 55 4.11 14.08 -5.34
N LYS A 56 3.37 15.17 -5.59
CA LYS A 56 3.47 15.95 -6.82
C LYS A 56 4.83 16.60 -7.00
N GLU A 57 5.37 17.21 -5.94
CA GLU A 57 6.69 17.83 -5.94
C GLU A 57 7.78 16.81 -6.30
N ILE A 58 7.80 15.65 -5.61
CA ILE A 58 8.75 14.58 -5.88
C ILE A 58 8.58 14.06 -7.32
N HIS A 59 7.34 13.78 -7.75
CA HIS A 59 7.11 13.28 -9.10
C HIS A 59 7.53 14.27 -10.19
N THR A 60 7.43 15.56 -9.92
CA THR A 60 7.92 16.60 -10.85
C THR A 60 9.46 16.57 -10.98
N ARG A 61 10.17 16.30 -9.88
CA ARG A 61 11.64 16.20 -9.87
C ARG A 61 12.17 14.93 -10.54
N ILE A 62 11.48 13.81 -10.36
CA ILE A 62 11.87 12.48 -10.86
C ILE A 62 10.72 11.81 -11.63
N PRO A 63 10.31 12.35 -12.80
CA PRO A 63 9.01 12.03 -13.43
C PRO A 63 8.88 10.61 -13.95
N ASN A 64 9.98 9.89 -14.20
CA ASN A 64 9.94 8.51 -14.70
C ASN A 64 10.35 7.45 -13.64
N VAL A 65 10.60 7.88 -12.40
CA VAL A 65 10.84 6.96 -11.29
C VAL A 65 9.50 6.56 -10.66
N HIS A 66 9.31 5.27 -10.43
CA HIS A 66 8.08 4.77 -9.84
C HIS A 66 8.03 5.05 -8.34
N LEU A 67 7.08 5.88 -7.90
CA LEU A 67 6.91 6.16 -6.48
C LEU A 67 6.19 5.01 -5.77
N VAL A 68 6.72 4.60 -4.62
CA VAL A 68 6.20 3.51 -3.80
C VAL A 68 5.68 4.07 -2.49
N MET A 69 4.45 3.69 -2.12
CA MET A 69 3.80 4.10 -0.89
C MET A 69 3.73 2.94 0.10
N HIS A 70 4.35 3.11 1.25
CA HIS A 70 4.28 2.20 2.40
C HIS A 70 3.26 2.67 3.44
N GLY A 71 2.92 1.81 4.40
CA GLY A 71 2.01 2.15 5.48
C GLY A 71 0.58 2.47 5.03
N SER A 72 0.16 1.97 3.88
CA SER A 72 -1.06 2.36 3.18
C SER A 72 -2.27 1.48 3.48
N SER A 73 -2.23 0.64 4.51
CA SER A 73 -3.39 -0.14 4.94
C SER A 73 -4.50 0.78 5.40
N SER A 74 -5.73 0.48 4.99
CA SER A 74 -6.93 1.27 5.30
C SER A 74 -7.57 0.89 6.63
N VAL A 75 -7.17 -0.25 7.20
CA VAL A 75 -7.70 -0.79 8.47
C VAL A 75 -9.23 -0.83 8.43
N PRO A 76 -9.84 -1.74 7.65
CA PRO A 76 -11.28 -1.76 7.44
C PRO A 76 -12.04 -1.99 8.76
N GLU A 77 -12.97 -1.08 9.11
CA GLU A 77 -13.76 -1.13 10.35
C GLU A 77 -14.55 -2.45 10.44
N GLU A 78 -15.08 -2.95 9.32
CA GLU A 78 -15.79 -4.23 9.25
C GLU A 78 -14.96 -5.39 9.81
N TRP A 79 -13.69 -5.48 9.45
CA TRP A 79 -12.84 -6.57 9.93
C TRP A 79 -12.44 -6.39 11.39
N LEU A 80 -12.31 -5.16 11.87
CA LEU A 80 -12.11 -4.88 13.28
C LEU A 80 -13.32 -5.34 14.12
N GLU A 81 -14.52 -5.03 13.67
CA GLU A 81 -15.76 -5.46 14.30
C GLU A 81 -15.91 -7.00 14.32
N ILE A 82 -15.61 -7.66 13.18
CA ILE A 82 -15.64 -9.13 13.10
C ILE A 82 -14.63 -9.74 14.08
N ILE A 83 -13.39 -9.26 14.11
CA ILE A 83 -12.38 -9.77 15.03
C ILE A 83 -12.86 -9.68 16.48
N ASN A 84 -13.40 -8.53 16.88
CA ASN A 84 -13.85 -8.30 18.26
C ASN A 84 -15.12 -9.10 18.60
N SER A 85 -16.07 -9.23 17.67
CA SER A 85 -17.28 -10.02 17.85
C SER A 85 -17.00 -11.51 18.06
N TYR A 86 -15.88 -12.00 17.56
CA TYR A 86 -15.49 -13.42 17.66
C TYR A 86 -14.27 -13.65 18.57
N GLY A 87 -14.22 -12.93 19.70
CA GLY A 87 -13.25 -13.16 20.78
C GLY A 87 -11.91 -12.44 20.59
N GLY A 88 -11.86 -11.42 19.74
CA GLY A 88 -10.73 -10.49 19.67
C GLY A 88 -10.90 -9.35 20.68
N ASP A 89 -9.84 -8.59 20.85
CA ASP A 89 -9.80 -7.37 21.66
C ASP A 89 -8.87 -6.34 20.99
N MET A 90 -9.22 -5.95 19.76
CA MET A 90 -8.50 -4.88 19.06
C MET A 90 -9.07 -3.53 19.47
N GLY A 91 -8.19 -2.63 19.91
CA GLY A 91 -8.57 -1.24 20.15
C GLY A 91 -9.05 -0.56 18.87
N GLN A 92 -9.90 0.46 19.02
CA GLN A 92 -10.37 1.27 17.90
C GLN A 92 -9.18 1.93 17.20
N THR A 93 -9.10 1.74 15.91
CA THR A 93 -8.03 2.31 15.07
C THR A 93 -8.52 2.53 13.65
N TYR A 94 -7.85 3.43 12.95
CA TYR A 94 -8.17 3.81 11.57
C TYR A 94 -6.91 3.81 10.73
N GLY A 95 -7.07 3.57 9.44
CA GLY A 95 -5.98 3.59 8.48
C GLY A 95 -6.10 4.74 7.48
N VAL A 96 -5.38 4.60 6.37
CA VAL A 96 -5.39 5.59 5.29
C VAL A 96 -6.65 5.42 4.44
N PRO A 97 -7.45 6.47 4.21
CA PRO A 97 -8.61 6.38 3.34
C PRO A 97 -8.23 5.93 1.91
N VAL A 98 -8.97 4.94 1.38
CA VAL A 98 -8.70 4.41 0.03
C VAL A 98 -8.76 5.51 -1.04
N SER A 99 -9.65 6.50 -0.87
CA SER A 99 -9.74 7.65 -1.78
C SER A 99 -8.47 8.48 -1.86
N GLU A 100 -7.75 8.65 -0.75
CA GLU A 100 -6.47 9.35 -0.73
C GLU A 100 -5.35 8.53 -1.41
N ILE A 101 -5.36 7.21 -1.25
CA ILE A 101 -4.46 6.33 -1.98
C ILE A 101 -4.67 6.46 -3.49
N VAL A 102 -5.93 6.47 -3.94
CA VAL A 102 -6.29 6.69 -5.35
C VAL A 102 -5.79 8.05 -5.84
N GLU A 103 -5.87 9.08 -5.02
CA GLU A 103 -5.33 10.38 -5.37
C GLU A 103 -3.79 10.36 -5.49
N GLY A 104 -3.10 9.64 -4.62
CA GLY A 104 -1.66 9.38 -4.75
C GLY A 104 -1.29 8.68 -6.06
N ILE A 105 -2.07 7.67 -6.47
CA ILE A 105 -1.89 6.94 -7.73
C ILE A 105 -2.02 7.86 -8.94
N LYS A 106 -2.99 8.78 -8.94
CA LYS A 106 -3.14 9.79 -10.01
C LYS A 106 -1.95 10.73 -10.11
N ASN A 107 -1.21 10.90 -9.02
CA ASN A 107 -0.10 11.85 -8.91
C ASN A 107 1.30 11.21 -8.88
N GLY A 108 1.48 9.99 -9.37
CA GLY A 108 2.80 9.40 -9.58
C GLY A 108 3.10 8.13 -8.77
N VAL A 109 2.28 7.78 -7.78
CA VAL A 109 2.42 6.49 -7.08
C VAL A 109 2.11 5.34 -8.03
N ARG A 110 2.99 4.35 -8.09
CA ARG A 110 2.84 3.15 -8.94
C ARG A 110 2.80 1.85 -8.17
N LYS A 111 3.25 1.85 -6.92
CA LYS A 111 3.17 0.70 -6.01
C LYS A 111 2.62 1.12 -4.66
N VAL A 112 1.67 0.35 -4.16
CA VAL A 112 1.04 0.55 -2.85
C VAL A 112 1.22 -0.72 -2.02
N ASN A 113 1.82 -0.62 -0.84
CA ASN A 113 2.00 -1.75 0.06
C ASN A 113 0.87 -1.80 1.08
N ILE A 114 0.12 -2.91 1.06
CA ILE A 114 -1.00 -3.18 1.99
C ILE A 114 -0.76 -4.54 2.63
N ASP A 115 -0.72 -4.57 3.96
CA ASP A 115 -0.51 -5.78 4.75
C ASP A 115 -1.58 -5.95 5.84
N THR A 116 -1.79 -4.93 6.67
CA THR A 116 -2.70 -5.00 7.82
C THR A 116 -4.13 -5.38 7.42
N ASP A 117 -4.64 -4.85 6.30
CA ASP A 117 -6.00 -5.17 5.81
C ASP A 117 -6.14 -6.67 5.54
N LEU A 118 -5.12 -7.30 4.97
CA LEU A 118 -5.12 -8.73 4.66
C LEU A 118 -5.01 -9.58 5.94
N ARG A 119 -4.18 -9.15 6.89
CA ARG A 119 -4.06 -9.82 8.19
C ARG A 119 -5.37 -9.77 8.97
N MET A 120 -6.05 -8.62 8.99
CA MET A 120 -7.33 -8.45 9.66
C MET A 120 -8.41 -9.33 9.02
N ALA A 121 -8.51 -9.32 7.69
CA ALA A 121 -9.46 -10.16 6.96
C ALA A 121 -9.22 -11.66 7.23
N SER A 122 -7.97 -12.10 7.17
CA SER A 122 -7.58 -13.49 7.48
C SER A 122 -7.95 -13.87 8.91
N THR A 123 -7.53 -13.06 9.89
CA THR A 123 -7.77 -13.32 11.32
C THR A 123 -9.25 -13.31 11.66
N GLY A 124 -10.00 -12.32 11.16
CA GLY A 124 -11.44 -12.21 11.37
C GLY A 124 -12.20 -13.40 10.80
N ALA A 125 -11.88 -13.82 9.58
CA ALA A 125 -12.50 -14.96 8.93
C ALA A 125 -12.22 -16.28 9.68
N ILE A 126 -10.98 -16.49 10.16
CA ILE A 126 -10.63 -17.67 10.96
C ILE A 126 -11.39 -17.67 12.28
N ARG A 127 -11.38 -16.56 13.03
CA ARG A 127 -12.10 -16.44 14.31
C ARG A 127 -13.59 -16.72 14.16
N LYS A 128 -14.22 -16.09 13.16
CA LYS A 128 -15.63 -16.29 12.84
C LYS A 128 -15.92 -17.77 12.55
N HIS A 129 -15.17 -18.38 11.64
CA HIS A 129 -15.35 -19.77 11.25
C HIS A 129 -15.26 -20.74 12.46
N LEU A 130 -14.22 -20.57 13.29
CA LEU A 130 -14.01 -21.45 14.46
C LEU A 130 -15.06 -21.24 15.57
N ALA A 131 -15.65 -20.06 15.67
CA ALA A 131 -16.73 -19.79 16.60
C ALA A 131 -18.07 -20.39 16.11
N GLU A 132 -18.34 -20.35 14.81
CA GLU A 132 -19.56 -20.87 14.19
C GLU A 132 -19.52 -22.41 14.02
N ASP A 133 -18.36 -22.98 13.72
CA ASP A 133 -18.11 -24.44 13.64
C ASP A 133 -17.10 -24.89 14.69
N ARG A 134 -17.57 -25.00 15.94
CA ARG A 134 -16.73 -25.37 17.09
C ARG A 134 -16.12 -26.77 17.01
N LYS A 135 -16.65 -27.65 16.15
CA LYS A 135 -16.12 -29.00 15.95
C LYS A 135 -15.02 -29.04 14.89
N ASN A 136 -14.81 -27.95 14.19
CA ASN A 136 -13.80 -27.90 13.17
C ASN A 136 -12.39 -27.84 13.77
N PHE A 137 -11.57 -28.80 13.39
CA PHE A 137 -10.15 -28.88 13.75
C PHE A 137 -9.25 -28.89 12.51
N ASP A 138 -9.85 -29.00 11.30
CA ASP A 138 -9.10 -29.11 10.05
C ASP A 138 -8.71 -27.71 9.53
N PRO A 139 -7.39 -27.38 9.53
CA PRO A 139 -6.94 -26.06 9.07
C PRO A 139 -7.31 -25.76 7.62
N ARG A 140 -7.45 -26.74 6.76
CA ARG A 140 -7.85 -26.53 5.36
C ARG A 140 -9.19 -25.84 5.24
N LYS A 141 -10.10 -26.05 6.19
CA LYS A 141 -11.43 -25.42 6.19
C LYS A 141 -11.36 -23.96 6.58
N PHE A 142 -10.80 -23.64 7.76
CA PHE A 142 -10.75 -22.25 8.20
C PHE A 142 -9.75 -21.39 7.41
N LEU A 143 -8.67 -21.97 6.87
CA LEU A 143 -7.75 -21.26 5.97
C LEU A 143 -8.39 -20.98 4.60
N LYS A 144 -9.34 -21.81 4.16
CA LYS A 144 -10.14 -21.52 2.95
C LYS A 144 -10.94 -20.23 3.12
N GLU A 145 -11.59 -20.05 4.29
CA GLU A 145 -12.33 -18.81 4.58
C GLU A 145 -11.40 -17.60 4.70
N ALA A 146 -10.23 -17.76 5.30
CA ALA A 146 -9.20 -16.73 5.33
C ALA A 146 -8.78 -16.30 3.91
N THR A 147 -8.49 -17.28 3.05
CA THR A 147 -8.11 -17.01 1.64
C THR A 147 -9.23 -16.29 0.89
N LYS A 148 -10.50 -16.67 1.11
CA LYS A 148 -11.66 -16.02 0.50
C LYS A 148 -11.78 -14.55 0.94
N ALA A 149 -11.61 -14.28 2.24
CA ALA A 149 -11.67 -12.93 2.79
C ALA A 149 -10.55 -12.04 2.23
N MET A 150 -9.30 -12.54 2.23
CA MET A 150 -8.16 -11.83 1.64
C MET A 150 -8.35 -11.57 0.14
N THR A 151 -8.91 -12.54 -0.59
CA THR A 151 -9.24 -12.38 -2.02
C THR A 151 -10.23 -11.25 -2.24
N GLY A 152 -11.22 -11.10 -1.36
CA GLY A 152 -12.16 -9.97 -1.39
C GLY A 152 -11.44 -8.63 -1.30
N ILE A 153 -10.61 -8.45 -0.28
CA ILE A 153 -9.80 -7.23 -0.10
C ILE A 153 -8.93 -6.94 -1.34
N CYS A 154 -8.24 -7.96 -1.87
CA CYS A 154 -7.41 -7.78 -3.06
C CYS A 154 -8.23 -7.30 -4.28
N LYS A 155 -9.42 -7.91 -4.52
CA LYS A 155 -10.30 -7.50 -5.62
C LYS A 155 -10.75 -6.06 -5.49
N ASP A 156 -11.18 -5.65 -4.30
CA ASP A 156 -11.62 -4.28 -4.03
C ASP A 156 -10.48 -3.28 -4.27
N ARG A 157 -9.26 -3.62 -3.86
CA ARG A 157 -8.09 -2.76 -4.10
C ARG A 157 -7.70 -2.70 -5.57
N TYR A 158 -7.74 -3.83 -6.31
CA TYR A 158 -7.50 -3.81 -7.76
C TYR A 158 -8.52 -2.95 -8.51
N GLN A 159 -9.77 -2.98 -8.11
CA GLN A 159 -10.81 -2.12 -8.69
C GLN A 159 -10.55 -0.65 -8.34
N ALA A 160 -10.37 -0.33 -7.05
CA ALA A 160 -10.17 1.04 -6.59
C ALA A 160 -8.91 1.69 -7.21
N PHE A 161 -7.83 0.92 -7.37
CA PHE A 161 -6.55 1.39 -7.90
C PHE A 161 -6.47 1.38 -9.44
N GLY A 162 -7.53 0.95 -10.13
CA GLY A 162 -7.59 0.93 -11.58
C GLY A 162 -6.73 -0.15 -12.25
N SER A 163 -6.28 -1.17 -11.50
CA SER A 163 -5.48 -2.29 -12.01
C SER A 163 -6.30 -3.53 -12.37
N ALA A 164 -7.59 -3.57 -12.03
CA ALA A 164 -8.49 -4.66 -12.40
C ALA A 164 -8.59 -4.78 -13.94
N GLY A 165 -8.54 -6.02 -14.45
CA GLY A 165 -8.65 -6.30 -15.89
C GLY A 165 -7.40 -5.93 -16.72
N MET A 166 -6.31 -5.51 -16.08
CA MET A 166 -5.10 -5.07 -16.80
C MET A 166 -4.13 -6.21 -17.13
N ALA A 167 -4.27 -7.39 -16.51
CA ALA A 167 -3.32 -8.51 -16.66
C ALA A 167 -3.09 -8.93 -18.13
N SER A 168 -4.13 -8.96 -18.94
CA SER A 168 -4.01 -9.28 -20.36
C SER A 168 -3.30 -8.21 -21.19
N LYS A 169 -3.35 -6.96 -20.75
CA LYS A 169 -2.70 -5.81 -21.41
C LYS A 169 -1.21 -5.73 -21.07
N ILE A 170 -0.80 -6.27 -19.92
CA ILE A 170 0.60 -6.23 -19.42
C ILE A 170 1.44 -7.40 -20.00
N LYS A 171 0.81 -8.36 -20.69
CA LYS A 171 1.46 -9.57 -21.23
C LYS A 171 2.53 -9.34 -22.30
N LYS A 172 2.83 -8.14 -22.70
CA LYS A 172 4.00 -7.84 -23.50
C LYS A 172 5.23 -7.84 -22.59
N VAL A 173 5.63 -9.04 -22.20
CA VAL A 173 6.86 -9.22 -21.40
C VAL A 173 8.03 -9.02 -22.37
N TYR A 174 8.85 -8.02 -22.10
CA TYR A 174 10.13 -7.87 -22.80
C TYR A 174 11.05 -9.03 -22.39
N SER A 175 11.78 -9.59 -23.36
CA SER A 175 12.84 -10.57 -23.06
C SER A 175 13.93 -9.90 -22.21
N LEU A 176 14.71 -10.72 -21.49
CA LEU A 176 15.88 -10.22 -20.75
C LEU A 176 16.85 -9.47 -21.67
N GLU A 177 17.08 -9.97 -22.88
CA GLU A 177 17.92 -9.31 -23.88
C GLU A 177 17.38 -7.94 -24.30
N GLU A 178 16.07 -7.83 -24.48
CA GLU A 178 15.44 -6.57 -24.85
C GLU A 178 15.50 -5.56 -23.70
N MET A 179 15.29 -6.00 -22.47
CA MET A 179 15.46 -5.17 -21.28
C MET A 179 16.91 -4.72 -21.12
N GLN A 180 17.88 -5.62 -21.28
CA GLN A 180 19.30 -5.28 -21.22
C GLN A 180 19.67 -4.20 -22.25
N LYS A 181 19.22 -4.36 -23.50
CA LYS A 181 19.44 -3.37 -24.56
C LYS A 181 18.89 -1.99 -24.22
N ARG A 182 17.74 -1.93 -23.52
CA ARG A 182 17.13 -0.66 -23.09
C ARG A 182 17.94 0.00 -21.98
N TYR A 183 18.44 -0.78 -21.01
CA TYR A 183 19.34 -0.29 -19.97
C TYR A 183 20.66 0.22 -20.59
N ASP A 184 21.28 -0.54 -21.47
CA ASP A 184 22.53 -0.18 -22.14
C ASP A 184 22.41 1.11 -22.97
N LYS A 185 21.24 1.34 -23.59
CA LYS A 185 20.94 2.57 -24.32
C LYS A 185 20.55 3.75 -23.42
N GLY A 186 20.41 3.54 -22.14
CA GLY A 186 19.98 4.57 -21.20
C GLY A 186 18.49 4.97 -21.32
N GLU A 187 17.67 4.20 -22.05
CA GLU A 187 16.24 4.47 -22.22
C GLU A 187 15.48 4.45 -20.88
N LEU A 188 15.98 3.67 -19.92
CA LEU A 188 15.39 3.50 -18.60
C LEU A 188 16.08 4.33 -17.51
N ASN A 189 17.06 5.15 -17.88
CA ASN A 189 17.73 6.02 -16.92
C ASN A 189 16.73 6.98 -16.24
N PRO A 190 16.89 7.26 -14.93
CA PRO A 190 16.08 8.26 -14.26
C PRO A 190 16.22 9.63 -14.93
N LYS A 191 15.11 10.32 -15.08
CA LYS A 191 15.05 11.73 -15.48
C LYS A 191 14.97 12.57 -14.22
N ILE A 192 15.79 13.60 -14.13
CA ILE A 192 15.85 14.51 -13.00
C ILE A 192 15.68 15.92 -13.55
N ASN A 193 14.69 16.65 -13.00
CA ASN A 193 14.33 18.01 -13.36
C ASN A 193 14.78 19.02 -12.29
#